data_01b2838b95a4357ba05fa08a5dc2370c
#
_entry.id   01b2838b95a4357ba05fa08a5dc2370c
#
_cell.length_a   1.000
_cell.length_b   1.000
_cell.length_c   1.000
_cell.angle_alpha   90.00
_cell.angle_beta   90.00
_cell.angle_gamma   90.00
#
_symmetry.space_group_name_H-M   'P 1'
#
loop_
_entity.id
_entity.type
_entity.pdbx_description
1 polymer ?
#
loop_
_entity_poly.entity_id
_entity_poly.type
_entity_poly.pdbx_seq_one_letter_code
_entity_poly.pdbx_strand_id
1 'polypeptide(L)'
;MNFATTRRRFLALFSSLAVSSRFERAAIADTEATPRRETPSSDPRHVLWYKQGASKWVDALPIGNGRLGAMVFGGIRQERIALNEDTLWSGYPKDWNNPAAPKSLPRVRKLVLEDKDYHGADEECHKMQGPFNQNYKPLGDLLLDFEHSGGVTGYRRELDLDSAIAATIYEVDGCKFTREIFASHPSQLIVMRLQSSERGRLNLHMRWKSQLQASSAPGKTNQMLLKGKAPSQSDPNYKNSPDPVQYDDSPGKGMYFAAVLEVHSTDGHLEQHEDGTLSIRNATAVVLLIGMATGYRGYSILPDRSAAEIVALASRPIASVRDVSYELYERNTLPTTAPSTAAWSLSLPEKPEWRPYRRTSVSSSVGTR
;
A
#
# COMPACT_ATOMS: atom_id res chain seq x y z
N MET A 1 -41.21 32.24 -42.23
CA MET A 1 -39.93 32.67 -42.84
C MET A 1 -38.89 31.62 -42.43
N ASN A 2 -38.73 30.56 -43.10
CA ASN A 2 -37.92 30.19 -44.26
C ASN A 2 -36.46 30.68 -44.18
N PHE A 3 -35.57 29.69 -44.07
CA PHE A 3 -34.35 29.41 -44.84
C PHE A 3 -33.66 28.20 -44.18
N ALA A 4 -33.73 27.00 -44.64
CA ALA A 4 -33.24 26.33 -45.88
C ALA A 4 -31.72 26.09 -45.87
N THR A 5 -31.36 24.84 -45.65
CA THR A 5 -30.49 23.89 -46.38
C THR A 5 -29.17 24.37 -46.97
N THR A 6 -28.11 23.63 -46.69
CA THR A 6 -27.26 23.04 -47.76
C THR A 6 -26.46 21.83 -47.32
N ARG A 7 -26.77 20.67 -47.86
CA ARG A 7 -25.95 19.45 -47.90
C ARG A 7 -24.87 19.60 -48.97
N ARG A 8 -23.64 19.20 -48.69
CA ARG A 8 -22.71 18.81 -49.75
C ARG A 8 -22.17 17.40 -49.48
N ARG A 9 -22.60 16.49 -50.35
CA ARG A 9 -22.05 15.16 -50.58
C ARG A 9 -20.71 15.29 -51.27
N PHE A 10 -19.72 14.49 -50.84
CA PHE A 10 -18.59 14.13 -51.68
C PHE A 10 -18.49 12.61 -51.73
N LEU A 11 -18.73 12.09 -52.92
CA LEU A 11 -18.43 10.73 -53.34
C LEU A 11 -16.92 10.68 -53.65
N ALA A 12 -16.21 9.68 -53.13
CA ALA A 12 -14.87 9.33 -53.59
C ALA A 12 -14.86 7.86 -54.04
N LEU A 13 -14.25 7.67 -55.17
CA LEU A 13 -14.16 6.44 -55.96
C LEU A 13 -13.38 5.33 -55.23
N PHE A 14 -13.89 4.11 -55.46
CA PHE A 14 -13.15 2.87 -55.21
C PHE A 14 -12.04 2.68 -56.24
N SER A 15 -10.83 2.40 -55.77
CA SER A 15 -9.78 1.75 -56.56
C SER A 15 -9.24 0.58 -55.74
N SER A 16 -9.59 -0.61 -56.19
CA SER A 16 -9.14 -1.91 -55.73
C SER A 16 -7.69 -2.12 -56.13
N LEU A 17 -6.77 -2.21 -55.16
CA LEU A 17 -5.45 -2.83 -55.35
C LEU A 17 -5.35 -4.01 -54.37
N ALA A 18 -5.33 -5.21 -54.98
CA ALA A 18 -4.97 -6.43 -54.30
C ALA A 18 -3.46 -6.40 -53.97
N VAL A 19 -3.13 -6.33 -52.68
CA VAL A 19 -1.75 -6.57 -52.20
C VAL A 19 -1.77 -7.91 -51.47
N SER A 20 -1.12 -8.89 -52.09
CA SER A 20 -0.84 -10.21 -51.52
C SER A 20 0.03 -10.05 -50.29
N SER A 21 -0.52 -10.37 -49.10
CA SER A 21 0.21 -10.44 -47.84
C SER A 21 1.11 -11.67 -47.81
N ARG A 22 2.40 -11.48 -48.07
CA ARG A 22 3.44 -12.41 -47.59
C ARG A 22 3.58 -12.18 -46.08
N PHE A 23 3.11 -13.16 -45.33
CA PHE A 23 3.52 -13.28 -43.91
C PHE A 23 5.00 -13.67 -43.88
N GLU A 24 5.89 -12.70 -43.80
CA GLU A 24 7.23 -12.93 -43.26
C GLU A 24 7.11 -13.13 -41.77
N ARG A 25 7.41 -14.37 -41.32
CA ARG A 25 7.72 -14.63 -39.89
C ARG A 25 8.94 -13.79 -39.56
N ALA A 26 8.72 -12.67 -38.90
CA ALA A 26 9.79 -11.97 -38.22
C ALA A 26 10.38 -12.95 -37.18
N ALA A 27 11.62 -13.34 -37.37
CA ALA A 27 12.41 -14.03 -36.39
C ALA A 27 12.39 -13.19 -35.10
N ILE A 28 12.01 -13.83 -33.99
CA ILE A 28 12.20 -13.27 -32.65
C ILE A 28 13.69 -13.07 -32.51
N ALA A 29 14.14 -11.82 -32.67
CA ALA A 29 15.51 -11.45 -32.35
C ALA A 29 15.72 -11.75 -30.86
N ASP A 30 16.76 -12.52 -30.57
CA ASP A 30 17.28 -12.68 -29.21
C ASP A 30 17.41 -11.30 -28.60
N THR A 31 16.51 -11.00 -27.66
CA THR A 31 16.60 -9.78 -26.88
C THR A 31 17.74 -10.02 -25.88
N GLU A 32 18.96 -9.68 -26.29
CA GLU A 32 20.04 -9.51 -25.33
C GLU A 32 19.50 -8.66 -24.19
N ALA A 33 19.66 -9.17 -22.97
CA ALA A 33 19.28 -8.47 -21.76
C ALA A 33 19.94 -7.08 -21.80
N THR A 34 19.13 -6.06 -22.06
CA THR A 34 19.61 -4.67 -22.12
C THR A 34 20.33 -4.39 -20.80
N PRO A 35 21.61 -4.04 -20.82
CA PRO A 35 22.35 -3.77 -19.60
C PRO A 35 21.60 -2.67 -18.85
N ARG A 36 21.35 -2.90 -17.56
CA ARG A 36 20.79 -1.93 -16.63
C ARG A 36 21.47 -0.59 -16.89
N ARG A 37 20.72 0.40 -17.35
CA ARG A 37 21.20 1.77 -17.35
C ARG A 37 21.53 2.06 -15.89
N GLU A 38 22.79 2.29 -15.57
CA GLU A 38 23.20 2.72 -14.24
C GLU A 38 22.36 3.96 -13.91
N THR A 39 21.34 3.78 -13.10
CA THR A 39 20.69 4.91 -12.43
C THR A 39 21.82 5.66 -11.74
N PRO A 40 21.88 7.01 -11.80
CA PRO A 40 22.89 7.75 -11.06
C PRO A 40 22.89 7.19 -9.65
N SER A 41 24.04 6.70 -9.20
CA SER A 41 24.21 6.11 -7.89
C SER A 41 23.58 7.08 -6.88
N SER A 42 22.51 6.67 -6.21
CA SER A 42 21.91 7.44 -5.15
C SER A 42 22.99 7.75 -4.11
N ASP A 43 22.94 8.92 -3.50
CA ASP A 43 23.88 9.29 -2.45
C ASP A 43 23.83 8.18 -1.38
N PRO A 44 24.95 7.51 -1.04
CA PRO A 44 24.96 6.43 -0.03
C PRO A 44 24.35 6.84 1.32
N ARG A 45 24.27 8.13 1.59
CA ARG A 45 23.63 8.70 2.78
C ARG A 45 22.10 8.62 2.76
N HIS A 46 21.52 8.43 1.57
CA HIS A 46 20.07 8.31 1.35
C HIS A 46 19.61 6.86 1.20
N VAL A 47 20.46 5.88 1.53
CA VAL A 47 20.12 4.47 1.45
C VAL A 47 20.08 3.84 2.85
N LEU A 48 18.90 3.38 3.25
CA LEU A 48 18.75 2.53 4.44
C LEU A 48 19.04 1.08 4.02
N TRP A 49 19.97 0.39 4.68
CA TRP A 49 20.31 -0.98 4.30
C TRP A 49 20.57 -1.90 5.48
N TYR A 50 20.34 -3.20 5.28
CA TYR A 50 20.44 -4.23 6.30
C TYR A 50 20.98 -5.54 5.72
N LYS A 51 21.69 -6.31 6.56
CA LYS A 51 22.29 -7.60 6.21
C LYS A 51 21.39 -8.79 6.51
N GLN A 52 20.14 -8.60 6.92
CA GLN A 52 19.19 -9.66 7.24
C GLN A 52 17.75 -9.20 7.01
N GLY A 53 16.85 -10.16 6.76
CA GLY A 53 15.41 -9.90 6.66
C GLY A 53 14.83 -9.36 7.97
N ALA A 54 13.70 -8.64 7.88
CA ALA A 54 12.97 -8.20 9.05
C ALA A 54 12.22 -9.37 9.69
N SER A 55 12.30 -9.48 11.01
CA SER A 55 11.51 -10.43 11.80
C SER A 55 10.26 -9.77 12.40
N LYS A 56 10.30 -8.46 12.62
CA LYS A 56 9.21 -7.65 13.18
C LYS A 56 8.73 -6.63 12.18
N TRP A 57 7.48 -6.20 12.32
CA TRP A 57 6.89 -5.19 11.46
C TRP A 57 7.67 -3.87 11.47
N VAL A 58 8.14 -3.44 12.63
CA VAL A 58 8.91 -2.18 12.80
C VAL A 58 10.30 -2.21 12.15
N ASP A 59 10.82 -3.40 11.82
CA ASP A 59 12.12 -3.55 11.17
C ASP A 59 11.98 -3.62 9.63
N ALA A 60 10.75 -3.76 9.10
CA ALA A 60 10.49 -3.85 7.68
C ALA A 60 10.65 -2.48 7.00
N LEU A 61 10.96 -2.48 5.69
CA LEU A 61 11.16 -1.26 4.91
C LEU A 61 9.81 -0.71 4.42
N PRO A 62 9.48 0.57 4.71
CA PRO A 62 8.23 1.17 4.28
C PRO A 62 8.31 1.66 2.84
N ILE A 63 7.25 1.42 2.06
CA ILE A 63 6.99 2.07 0.78
C ILE A 63 5.58 2.65 0.78
N GLY A 64 5.33 3.70 -0.02
CA GLY A 64 4.00 4.28 -0.10
C GLY A 64 3.88 5.40 -1.13
N ASN A 65 2.64 5.68 -1.55
CA ASN A 65 2.31 6.75 -2.51
C ASN A 65 1.28 7.75 -1.97
N GLY A 66 1.07 7.77 -0.64
CA GLY A 66 0.08 8.61 0.04
C GLY A 66 -1.28 7.92 0.25
N ARG A 67 -1.67 6.94 -0.57
CA ARG A 67 -2.89 6.16 -0.42
C ARG A 67 -2.60 4.67 -0.15
N LEU A 68 -1.74 4.07 -0.95
CA LEU A 68 -1.27 2.70 -0.77
C LEU A 68 0.05 2.70 -0.04
N GLY A 69 0.21 1.78 0.89
CA GLY A 69 1.45 1.56 1.59
C GLY A 69 1.75 0.09 1.76
N ALA A 70 3.03 -0.23 1.95
CA ALA A 70 3.44 -1.57 2.33
C ALA A 70 4.69 -1.55 3.19
N MET A 71 4.82 -2.60 4.04
CA MET A 71 6.05 -2.92 4.76
C MET A 71 6.69 -4.15 4.13
N VAL A 72 7.92 -4.00 3.64
CA VAL A 72 8.69 -5.02 2.91
C VAL A 72 9.66 -5.68 3.87
N PHE A 73 9.51 -6.97 4.10
CA PHE A 73 10.30 -7.71 5.10
C PHE A 73 11.66 -8.18 4.58
N GLY A 74 11.78 -8.46 3.30
CA GLY A 74 13.01 -8.97 2.70
C GLY A 74 13.33 -10.41 3.09
N GLY A 75 12.33 -11.23 3.37
CA GLY A 75 12.53 -12.65 3.69
C GLY A 75 13.01 -13.44 2.46
N ILE A 76 13.86 -14.45 2.62
CA ILE A 76 14.48 -15.15 1.50
C ILE A 76 13.60 -16.29 0.98
N ARG A 77 13.27 -17.26 1.86
CA ARG A 77 12.40 -18.38 1.50
C ARG A 77 10.92 -17.98 1.46
N GLN A 78 10.55 -17.04 2.31
CA GLN A 78 9.23 -16.45 2.31
C GLN A 78 9.38 -14.93 2.41
N GLU A 79 8.93 -14.21 1.40
CA GLU A 79 8.74 -12.77 1.46
C GLU A 79 7.37 -12.47 2.03
N ARG A 80 7.30 -11.44 2.85
CA ARG A 80 6.06 -10.88 3.37
C ARG A 80 5.97 -9.40 2.99
N ILE A 81 4.89 -9.03 2.34
CA ILE A 81 4.54 -7.65 2.04
C ILE A 81 3.27 -7.33 2.82
N ALA A 82 3.40 -6.58 3.92
CA ALA A 82 2.25 -6.18 4.73
C ALA A 82 1.62 -4.92 4.13
N LEU A 83 0.38 -5.04 3.66
CA LEU A 83 -0.31 -4.05 2.83
C LEU A 83 -1.23 -3.16 3.64
N ASN A 84 -1.27 -1.88 3.27
CA ASN A 84 -2.12 -0.87 3.84
C ASN A 84 -2.80 -0.03 2.75
N GLU A 85 -4.03 0.37 3.01
CA GLU A 85 -4.78 1.36 2.24
C GLU A 85 -5.33 2.39 3.22
N ASP A 86 -5.12 3.69 2.98
CA ASP A 86 -5.27 4.78 3.94
C ASP A 86 -6.70 4.94 4.50
N THR A 87 -7.70 4.47 3.77
CA THR A 87 -9.11 4.57 4.15
C THR A 87 -9.68 3.32 4.82
N LEU A 88 -8.87 2.27 5.05
CA LEU A 88 -9.35 1.04 5.68
C LEU A 88 -9.46 1.19 7.21
N TRP A 89 -10.65 1.54 7.66
CA TRP A 89 -10.98 1.70 9.08
C TRP A 89 -12.13 0.78 9.48
N SER A 90 -12.22 0.43 10.76
CA SER A 90 -13.44 -0.16 11.33
C SER A 90 -14.56 0.88 11.43
N GLY A 91 -15.77 0.41 11.64
CA GLY A 91 -16.93 1.26 11.91
C GLY A 91 -17.66 1.74 10.66
N TYR A 92 -18.54 2.70 10.89
CA TYR A 92 -19.39 3.35 9.90
C TYR A 92 -19.87 4.71 10.47
N PRO A 93 -20.34 5.65 9.64
CA PRO A 93 -20.92 6.92 10.10
C PRO A 93 -22.08 6.69 11.06
N LYS A 94 -22.01 7.29 12.24
CA LYS A 94 -23.07 7.31 13.27
C LYS A 94 -23.00 8.60 14.06
N ASP A 95 -24.03 8.91 14.85
CA ASP A 95 -23.96 10.03 15.78
C ASP A 95 -22.98 9.71 16.91
N TRP A 96 -21.92 10.50 16.98
CA TRP A 96 -20.85 10.37 17.98
C TRP A 96 -21.08 11.28 19.19
N ASN A 97 -22.14 12.11 19.18
CA ASN A 97 -22.44 12.98 20.29
C ASN A 97 -23.01 12.20 21.47
N ASN A 98 -22.60 12.57 22.67
CA ASN A 98 -23.22 12.09 23.89
C ASN A 98 -24.31 13.10 24.31
N PRO A 99 -25.61 12.75 24.20
CA PRO A 99 -26.70 13.65 24.54
C PRO A 99 -26.77 13.97 26.05
N ALA A 100 -26.08 13.16 26.89
CA ALA A 100 -25.98 13.43 28.33
C ALA A 100 -24.89 14.40 28.70
N ALA A 101 -23.91 14.66 27.82
CA ALA A 101 -22.77 15.51 28.10
C ALA A 101 -23.11 16.91 28.65
N PRO A 102 -24.11 17.64 28.12
CA PRO A 102 -24.49 18.94 28.65
C PRO A 102 -24.91 18.93 30.11
N LYS A 103 -25.42 17.81 30.64
CA LYS A 103 -25.84 17.70 32.02
C LYS A 103 -24.67 17.66 33.00
N SER A 104 -23.53 17.08 32.61
CA SER A 104 -22.30 17.02 33.42
C SER A 104 -21.46 18.29 33.34
N LEU A 105 -21.57 19.07 32.28
CA LEU A 105 -20.74 20.25 32.04
C LEU A 105 -20.74 21.28 33.20
N PRO A 106 -21.88 21.66 33.82
CA PRO A 106 -21.90 22.58 34.96
C PRO A 106 -21.09 22.05 36.15
N ARG A 107 -21.17 20.74 36.41
CA ARG A 107 -20.43 20.10 37.51
C ARG A 107 -18.92 20.09 37.23
N VAL A 108 -18.53 19.76 36.01
CA VAL A 108 -17.11 19.83 35.60
C VAL A 108 -16.55 21.23 35.80
N ARG A 109 -17.28 22.26 35.34
CA ARG A 109 -16.86 23.67 35.51
C ARG A 109 -16.68 24.04 36.96
N LYS A 110 -17.63 23.64 37.82
CA LYS A 110 -17.52 23.89 39.27
C LYS A 110 -16.30 23.24 39.87
N LEU A 111 -16.06 21.96 39.59
CA LEU A 111 -14.92 21.20 40.09
C LEU A 111 -13.59 21.85 39.65
N VAL A 112 -13.48 22.29 38.40
CA VAL A 112 -12.26 22.92 37.88
C VAL A 112 -12.04 24.36 38.41
N LEU A 113 -13.08 25.18 38.32
CA LEU A 113 -12.93 26.62 38.54
C LEU A 113 -13.05 27.05 40.00
N GLU A 114 -13.96 26.37 40.74
CA GLU A 114 -14.28 26.71 42.13
C GLU A 114 -13.57 25.79 43.12
N ASP A 115 -13.87 24.50 43.05
CA ASP A 115 -13.43 23.51 44.01
C ASP A 115 -11.92 23.15 43.85
N LYS A 116 -11.31 23.40 42.66
CA LYS A 116 -9.95 22.99 42.26
C LYS A 116 -9.69 21.48 42.40
N ASP A 117 -10.75 20.70 42.33
CA ASP A 117 -10.73 19.25 42.34
C ASP A 117 -10.61 18.72 40.89
N TYR A 118 -9.38 18.62 40.42
CA TYR A 118 -9.08 18.19 39.04
C TYR A 118 -9.33 16.67 38.86
N HIS A 119 -9.17 15.87 39.92
CA HIS A 119 -9.45 14.44 39.83
C HIS A 119 -10.96 14.17 39.70
N GLY A 120 -11.78 14.78 40.54
CA GLY A 120 -13.23 14.69 40.41
C GLY A 120 -13.75 15.29 39.10
N ALA A 121 -13.07 16.31 38.58
CA ALA A 121 -13.40 16.86 37.26
C ALA A 121 -13.11 15.87 36.13
N ASP A 122 -12.01 15.15 36.18
CA ASP A 122 -11.65 14.12 35.19
C ASP A 122 -12.67 12.98 35.20
N GLU A 123 -13.01 12.46 36.38
CA GLU A 123 -14.08 11.44 36.54
C GLU A 123 -15.43 11.90 35.96
N GLU A 124 -15.81 13.16 36.20
CA GLU A 124 -17.05 13.71 35.66
C GLU A 124 -16.99 13.91 34.13
N CYS A 125 -15.80 14.25 33.58
CA CYS A 125 -15.56 14.34 32.15
C CYS A 125 -15.77 13.01 31.43
N HIS A 126 -15.44 11.88 32.05
CA HIS A 126 -15.70 10.57 31.47
C HIS A 126 -17.20 10.35 31.15
N LYS A 127 -18.12 10.93 31.93
CA LYS A 127 -19.56 10.88 31.65
C LYS A 127 -19.98 11.71 30.44
N MET A 128 -19.13 12.61 29.99
CA MET A 128 -19.37 13.45 28.81
C MET A 128 -18.85 12.82 27.53
N GLN A 129 -18.03 11.79 27.61
CA GLN A 129 -17.47 11.12 26.44
C GLN A 129 -18.56 10.43 25.63
N GLY A 130 -18.44 10.51 24.31
CA GLY A 130 -19.23 9.72 23.36
C GLY A 130 -18.64 8.33 23.16
N PRO A 131 -19.12 7.59 22.15
CA PRO A 131 -18.52 6.32 21.74
C PRO A 131 -17.04 6.51 21.35
N PHE A 132 -16.25 5.45 21.57
CA PHE A 132 -14.84 5.47 21.14
C PHE A 132 -14.70 5.59 19.63
N ASN A 133 -13.68 6.30 19.19
CA ASN A 133 -13.29 6.38 17.79
C ASN A 133 -12.96 4.98 17.25
N GLN A 134 -13.16 4.81 15.96
CA GLN A 134 -12.82 3.58 15.27
C GLN A 134 -11.32 3.49 15.00
N ASN A 135 -10.84 2.32 14.59
CA ASN A 135 -9.42 2.02 14.46
C ASN A 135 -9.06 1.77 13.00
N TYR A 136 -7.87 2.25 12.62
CA TYR A 136 -7.21 1.87 11.37
C TYR A 136 -6.97 0.34 11.34
N LYS A 137 -7.12 -0.26 10.16
CA LYS A 137 -6.96 -1.71 9.98
C LYS A 137 -5.91 -2.04 8.93
N PRO A 138 -5.01 -3.01 9.19
CA PRO A 138 -4.14 -3.55 8.14
C PRO A 138 -5.02 -4.30 7.12
N LEU A 139 -4.71 -4.16 5.82
CA LEU A 139 -5.48 -4.80 4.77
C LEU A 139 -5.20 -6.31 4.74
N GLY A 140 -3.94 -6.67 4.81
CA GLY A 140 -3.46 -8.04 4.79
C GLY A 140 -2.02 -8.15 4.32
N ASP A 141 -1.54 -9.36 4.22
CA ASP A 141 -0.20 -9.68 3.76
C ASP A 141 -0.26 -10.41 2.41
N LEU A 142 0.60 -10.03 1.48
CA LEU A 142 1.01 -10.86 0.37
C LEU A 142 2.21 -11.70 0.82
N LEU A 143 2.10 -13.01 0.70
CA LEU A 143 3.17 -13.95 0.99
C LEU A 143 3.65 -14.60 -0.30
N LEU A 144 4.98 -14.56 -0.54
CA LEU A 144 5.64 -15.22 -1.65
C LEU A 144 6.57 -16.28 -1.09
N ASP A 145 6.24 -17.53 -1.31
CA ASP A 145 7.03 -18.68 -0.86
C ASP A 145 7.93 -19.13 -2.02
N PHE A 146 9.27 -19.00 -1.86
CA PHE A 146 10.27 -19.34 -2.86
C PHE A 146 10.84 -20.75 -2.63
N GLU A 147 10.99 -21.53 -3.71
CA GLU A 147 11.58 -22.88 -3.66
C GLU A 147 13.11 -22.83 -3.64
N HIS A 148 13.70 -22.16 -2.64
CA HIS A 148 15.15 -22.12 -2.46
C HIS A 148 15.62 -23.24 -1.50
N SER A 149 16.52 -24.10 -1.96
CA SER A 149 17.05 -25.24 -1.17
C SER A 149 18.48 -25.03 -0.68
N GLY A 150 19.24 -24.13 -1.31
CA GLY A 150 20.66 -23.92 -1.04
C GLY A 150 20.97 -22.96 0.10
N GLY A 151 22.28 -22.83 0.38
CA GLY A 151 22.82 -21.83 1.28
C GLY A 151 22.71 -20.42 0.69
N VAL A 152 22.45 -19.43 1.54
CA VAL A 152 22.30 -18.03 1.13
C VAL A 152 23.58 -17.27 1.40
N THR A 153 24.05 -16.52 0.40
CA THR A 153 25.21 -15.61 0.50
C THR A 153 24.84 -14.22 -0.04
N GLY A 154 25.67 -13.22 0.23
CA GLY A 154 25.53 -11.88 -0.36
C GLY A 154 24.22 -11.15 -0.03
N TYR A 155 23.53 -11.50 1.05
CA TYR A 155 22.25 -10.90 1.38
C TYR A 155 22.37 -9.41 1.71
N ARG A 156 21.52 -8.64 1.07
CA ARG A 156 21.30 -7.22 1.34
C ARG A 156 19.86 -6.85 1.05
N ARG A 157 19.21 -6.15 1.96
CA ARG A 157 17.97 -5.41 1.67
C ARG A 157 18.20 -3.92 1.90
N GLU A 158 17.58 -3.11 1.09
CA GLU A 158 17.77 -1.66 1.14
C GLU A 158 16.51 -0.91 0.72
N LEU A 159 16.40 0.32 1.20
CA LEU A 159 15.46 1.33 0.72
C LEU A 159 16.26 2.54 0.27
N ASP A 160 16.21 2.82 -1.01
CA ASP A 160 16.73 4.04 -1.60
C ASP A 160 15.67 5.15 -1.45
N LEU A 161 16.00 6.18 -0.66
CA LEU A 161 15.10 7.29 -0.37
C LEU A 161 14.95 8.24 -1.56
N ASP A 162 15.89 8.26 -2.49
CA ASP A 162 15.84 9.12 -3.68
C ASP A 162 14.88 8.55 -4.73
N SER A 163 14.85 7.23 -4.88
CA SER A 163 13.97 6.53 -5.81
C SER A 163 12.70 5.97 -5.17
N ALA A 164 12.65 5.91 -3.83
CA ALA A 164 11.60 5.25 -3.06
C ALA A 164 11.40 3.76 -3.42
N ILE A 165 12.48 3.08 -3.85
CA ILE A 165 12.49 1.66 -4.19
C ILE A 165 13.08 0.86 -3.03
N ALA A 166 12.34 -0.13 -2.56
CA ALA A 166 12.87 -1.15 -1.65
C ALA A 166 13.40 -2.31 -2.48
N ALA A 167 14.64 -2.73 -2.22
CA ALA A 167 15.30 -3.84 -2.91
C ALA A 167 15.74 -4.93 -1.92
N THR A 168 15.68 -6.19 -2.35
CA THR A 168 16.28 -7.34 -1.64
C THR A 168 17.12 -8.13 -2.63
N ILE A 169 18.40 -8.28 -2.31
CA ILE A 169 19.41 -8.92 -3.16
C ILE A 169 20.07 -10.04 -2.35
N TYR A 170 20.22 -11.21 -2.93
CA TYR A 170 20.90 -12.36 -2.32
C TYR A 170 21.29 -13.36 -3.38
N GLU A 171 22.14 -14.33 -3.01
CA GLU A 171 22.55 -15.42 -3.86
C GLU A 171 22.21 -16.77 -3.21
N VAL A 172 21.74 -17.73 -4.03
CA VAL A 172 21.53 -19.11 -3.66
C VAL A 172 22.16 -20.00 -4.74
N ASP A 173 23.07 -20.88 -4.35
CA ASP A 173 23.78 -21.79 -5.24
C ASP A 173 24.44 -21.07 -6.45
N GLY A 174 25.03 -19.88 -6.21
CA GLY A 174 25.68 -19.07 -7.23
C GLY A 174 24.74 -18.24 -8.10
N CYS A 175 23.43 -18.46 -8.05
CA CYS A 175 22.43 -17.66 -8.73
C CYS A 175 22.05 -16.45 -7.88
N LYS A 176 22.17 -15.23 -8.46
CA LYS A 176 21.75 -13.99 -7.82
C LYS A 176 20.27 -13.76 -8.05
N PHE A 177 19.56 -13.42 -6.98
CA PHE A 177 18.16 -13.01 -7.00
C PHE A 177 18.04 -11.55 -6.60
N THR A 178 17.21 -10.82 -7.33
CA THR A 178 16.89 -9.41 -7.05
C THR A 178 15.39 -9.24 -7.01
N ARG A 179 14.89 -8.58 -5.97
CA ARG A 179 13.49 -8.19 -5.83
C ARG A 179 13.44 -6.69 -5.60
N GLU A 180 12.69 -5.97 -6.41
CA GLU A 180 12.47 -4.53 -6.31
C GLU A 180 10.97 -4.27 -6.16
N ILE A 181 10.60 -3.37 -5.25
CA ILE A 181 9.22 -3.03 -5.00
C ILE A 181 9.08 -1.54 -4.67
N PHE A 182 8.08 -0.91 -5.23
CA PHE A 182 7.73 0.48 -4.97
C PHE A 182 6.23 0.73 -5.11
N ALA A 183 5.76 1.87 -4.58
CA ALA A 183 4.37 2.31 -4.73
C ALA A 183 4.31 3.47 -5.73
N SER A 184 3.70 3.23 -6.90
CA SER A 184 3.55 4.24 -7.95
C SER A 184 2.40 5.19 -7.64
N HIS A 185 2.68 6.48 -7.51
CA HIS A 185 1.66 7.51 -7.33
C HIS A 185 0.83 7.74 -8.61
N PRO A 186 1.43 7.89 -9.82
CA PRO A 186 0.63 8.10 -11.04
C PRO A 186 -0.28 6.92 -11.37
N SER A 187 0.21 5.69 -11.18
CA SER A 187 -0.56 4.48 -11.51
C SER A 187 -1.45 4.00 -10.38
N GLN A 188 -1.28 4.51 -9.15
CA GLN A 188 -2.01 4.07 -7.95
C GLN A 188 -1.92 2.55 -7.72
N LEU A 189 -0.71 1.99 -7.93
CA LEU A 189 -0.37 0.58 -7.79
C LEU A 189 0.88 0.39 -6.93
N ILE A 190 0.99 -0.76 -6.30
CA ILE A 190 2.28 -1.29 -5.85
C ILE A 190 2.80 -2.17 -6.98
N VAL A 191 4.04 -1.95 -7.38
CA VAL A 191 4.73 -2.65 -8.48
C VAL A 191 5.90 -3.42 -7.88
N MET A 192 6.03 -4.70 -8.22
CA MET A 192 7.12 -5.54 -7.76
C MET A 192 7.75 -6.28 -8.94
N ARG A 193 9.07 -6.25 -9.04
CA ARG A 193 9.86 -7.03 -9.99
C ARG A 193 10.71 -8.06 -9.26
N LEU A 194 10.70 -9.28 -9.76
CA LEU A 194 11.52 -10.39 -9.31
C LEU A 194 12.42 -10.81 -10.48
N GLN A 195 13.70 -11.01 -10.23
CA GLN A 195 14.67 -11.44 -11.24
C GLN A 195 15.66 -12.44 -10.68
N SER A 196 16.09 -13.37 -11.52
CA SER A 196 17.26 -14.24 -11.29
C SER A 196 18.33 -14.00 -12.33
N SER A 197 19.60 -14.15 -11.96
CA SER A 197 20.73 -14.00 -12.89
C SER A 197 20.87 -15.18 -13.85
N GLU A 198 20.24 -16.30 -13.54
CA GLU A 198 20.21 -17.50 -14.36
C GLU A 198 18.79 -17.79 -14.84
N ARG A 199 18.68 -18.31 -16.06
CA ARG A 199 17.40 -18.61 -16.70
C ARG A 199 16.62 -19.68 -15.94
N GLY A 200 15.32 -19.41 -15.70
CA GLY A 200 14.40 -20.41 -15.15
C GLY A 200 14.58 -20.74 -13.67
N ARG A 201 15.24 -19.87 -12.88
CA ARG A 201 15.53 -20.14 -11.47
C ARG A 201 14.49 -19.61 -10.49
N LEU A 202 13.53 -18.80 -10.95
CA LEU A 202 12.44 -18.34 -10.11
C LEU A 202 11.30 -19.35 -10.09
N ASN A 203 11.09 -19.96 -8.91
CA ASN A 203 9.96 -20.81 -8.58
C ASN A 203 9.33 -20.27 -7.31
N LEU A 204 8.07 -19.88 -7.36
CA LEU A 204 7.38 -19.29 -6.23
C LEU A 204 5.90 -19.61 -6.21
N HIS A 205 5.35 -19.63 -5.01
CA HIS A 205 3.93 -19.72 -4.73
C HIS A 205 3.47 -18.46 -4.00
N MET A 206 2.33 -17.90 -4.43
CA MET A 206 1.79 -16.63 -3.92
C MET A 206 0.44 -16.85 -3.26
N ARG A 207 0.25 -16.25 -2.09
CA ARG A 207 -1.00 -16.36 -1.34
C ARG A 207 -1.27 -15.11 -0.51
N TRP A 208 -2.54 -14.88 -0.23
CA TRP A 208 -2.99 -13.84 0.67
C TRP A 208 -3.12 -14.34 2.11
N LYS A 209 -2.94 -13.43 3.06
CA LYS A 209 -3.27 -13.63 4.47
C LYS A 209 -3.81 -12.32 5.02
N SER A 210 -4.93 -12.35 5.76
CA SER A 210 -5.46 -11.17 6.45
C SER A 210 -5.84 -11.52 7.88
N GLN A 211 -5.78 -10.53 8.77
CA GLN A 211 -6.29 -10.63 10.14
C GLN A 211 -7.77 -10.28 10.22
N LEU A 212 -8.32 -9.67 9.17
CA LEU A 212 -9.73 -9.32 9.05
C LEU A 212 -10.52 -10.49 8.48
N GLN A 213 -11.85 -10.43 8.57
CA GLN A 213 -12.71 -11.37 7.85
C GLN A 213 -12.52 -11.18 6.35
N ALA A 214 -11.74 -12.07 5.76
CA ALA A 214 -11.39 -12.01 4.35
C ALA A 214 -11.22 -13.42 3.76
N SER A 215 -11.40 -13.52 2.46
CA SER A 215 -11.21 -14.73 1.68
C SER A 215 -10.33 -14.47 0.46
N SER A 216 -9.49 -15.45 0.12
CA SER A 216 -8.80 -15.53 -1.16
C SER A 216 -9.76 -16.10 -2.20
N ALA A 217 -9.62 -15.66 -3.46
CA ALA A 217 -10.37 -16.19 -4.58
C ALA A 217 -9.58 -16.04 -5.88
N PRO A 218 -9.78 -16.93 -6.87
CA PRO A 218 -9.23 -16.71 -8.20
C PRO A 218 -9.87 -15.46 -8.84
N GLY A 219 -9.06 -14.70 -9.56
CA GLY A 219 -9.50 -13.62 -10.42
C GLY A 219 -9.54 -14.08 -11.89
N LYS A 220 -9.05 -13.23 -12.81
CA LYS A 220 -8.72 -13.68 -14.17
C LYS A 220 -7.56 -14.69 -14.10
N THR A 221 -7.25 -15.34 -15.21
CA THR A 221 -6.25 -16.42 -15.28
C THR A 221 -4.87 -16.07 -14.64
N ASN A 222 -4.52 -14.79 -14.62
CA ASN A 222 -3.26 -14.30 -14.08
C ASN A 222 -3.45 -13.45 -12.78
N GLN A 223 -4.63 -13.55 -12.14
CA GLN A 223 -4.97 -12.72 -10.98
C GLN A 223 -5.37 -13.55 -9.78
N MET A 224 -5.01 -13.07 -8.60
CA MET A 224 -5.54 -13.54 -7.32
C MET A 224 -6.17 -12.38 -6.56
N LEU A 225 -7.29 -12.65 -5.90
CA LEU A 225 -8.10 -11.67 -5.19
C LEU A 225 -8.08 -11.93 -3.69
N LEU A 226 -7.95 -10.86 -2.92
CA LEU A 226 -8.33 -10.83 -1.51
C LEU A 226 -9.58 -9.97 -1.38
N LYS A 227 -10.63 -10.51 -0.79
CA LYS A 227 -11.90 -9.81 -0.51
C LYS A 227 -12.22 -9.92 0.95
N GLY A 228 -12.56 -8.80 1.59
CA GLY A 228 -12.86 -8.83 3.01
C GLY A 228 -13.78 -7.70 3.43
N LYS A 229 -14.15 -7.74 4.70
CA LYS A 229 -14.97 -6.74 5.36
C LYS A 229 -14.27 -6.27 6.62
N ALA A 230 -14.25 -4.95 6.84
CA ALA A 230 -13.77 -4.37 8.09
C ALA A 230 -14.83 -4.54 9.20
N PRO A 231 -14.42 -4.62 10.48
CA PRO A 231 -15.36 -4.66 11.60
C PRO A 231 -16.28 -3.45 11.60
N SER A 232 -17.55 -3.67 12.00
CA SER A 232 -18.51 -2.61 12.25
C SER A 232 -18.22 -1.84 13.54
N GLN A 233 -17.49 -2.46 14.47
CA GLN A 233 -17.01 -1.87 15.72
C GLN A 233 -15.68 -2.48 16.09
N SER A 234 -14.74 -1.65 16.58
CA SER A 234 -13.51 -2.12 17.18
C SER A 234 -13.18 -1.24 18.38
N ASP A 235 -13.28 -1.81 19.56
CA ASP A 235 -12.95 -1.16 20.80
C ASP A 235 -11.42 -1.07 21.00
N PRO A 236 -10.92 -0.03 21.64
CA PRO A 236 -9.49 0.08 21.94
C PRO A 236 -9.08 -0.98 23.00
N ASN A 237 -7.82 -1.39 22.95
CA ASN A 237 -7.29 -2.48 23.77
C ASN A 237 -7.28 -2.20 25.29
N TYR A 238 -7.33 -0.92 25.71
CA TYR A 238 -7.42 -0.53 27.11
C TYR A 238 -8.86 -0.59 27.67
N LYS A 239 -9.84 -0.75 26.81
CA LYS A 239 -11.22 -0.98 27.21
C LYS A 239 -11.44 -2.49 27.37
N ASN A 240 -11.69 -2.96 28.59
CA ASN A 240 -12.02 -4.37 28.88
C ASN A 240 -13.40 -4.71 28.32
N SER A 241 -13.51 -4.78 26.98
CA SER A 241 -14.73 -5.19 26.30
C SER A 241 -14.75 -6.72 26.14
N PRO A 242 -15.85 -7.40 26.45
CA PRO A 242 -15.94 -8.85 26.26
C PRO A 242 -15.94 -9.25 24.78
N ASP A 243 -16.37 -8.36 23.89
CA ASP A 243 -16.38 -8.55 22.44
C ASP A 243 -15.83 -7.28 21.77
N PRO A 244 -14.49 -7.15 21.71
CA PRO A 244 -13.87 -5.90 21.27
C PRO A 244 -13.91 -5.69 19.75
N VAL A 245 -14.15 -6.75 18.95
CA VAL A 245 -14.15 -6.68 17.49
C VAL A 245 -15.43 -7.30 16.95
N GLN A 246 -16.35 -6.47 16.50
CA GLN A 246 -17.67 -6.89 16.05
C GLN A 246 -17.81 -6.71 14.54
N TYR A 247 -18.45 -7.68 13.90
CA TYR A 247 -18.85 -7.63 12.50
C TYR A 247 -20.37 -7.60 12.39
N ASP A 248 -20.88 -6.90 11.38
CA ASP A 248 -22.30 -6.78 11.10
C ASP A 248 -22.50 -6.87 9.58
N ASP A 249 -23.31 -7.81 9.14
CA ASP A 249 -23.55 -8.06 7.72
C ASP A 249 -24.51 -7.07 7.06
N SER A 250 -25.16 -6.22 7.86
CA SER A 250 -26.03 -5.17 7.32
C SER A 250 -25.28 -4.24 6.38
N PRO A 251 -25.90 -3.79 5.28
CA PRO A 251 -25.31 -2.84 4.35
C PRO A 251 -24.81 -1.58 5.06
N GLY A 252 -23.58 -1.16 4.74
CA GLY A 252 -22.99 0.07 5.29
C GLY A 252 -22.46 -0.04 6.72
N LYS A 253 -22.55 -1.19 7.38
CA LYS A 253 -21.97 -1.43 8.71
C LYS A 253 -20.64 -2.19 8.59
N GLY A 254 -19.55 -1.44 8.61
CA GLY A 254 -18.24 -1.91 8.20
C GLY A 254 -18.09 -1.89 6.66
N MET A 255 -16.94 -1.47 6.18
CA MET A 255 -16.69 -1.35 4.74
C MET A 255 -16.09 -2.63 4.16
N TYR A 256 -16.44 -2.94 2.91
CA TYR A 256 -15.72 -3.93 2.14
C TYR A 256 -14.36 -3.38 1.69
N PHE A 257 -13.38 -4.25 1.56
CA PHE A 257 -12.07 -3.97 0.98
C PHE A 257 -11.65 -5.10 0.04
N ALA A 258 -10.75 -4.78 -0.88
CA ALA A 258 -10.16 -5.77 -1.77
C ALA A 258 -8.71 -5.42 -2.12
N ALA A 259 -7.92 -6.46 -2.35
CA ALA A 259 -6.67 -6.38 -3.09
C ALA A 259 -6.74 -7.31 -4.30
N VAL A 260 -6.15 -6.88 -5.40
CA VAL A 260 -5.99 -7.64 -6.63
C VAL A 260 -4.51 -7.68 -6.95
N LEU A 261 -3.94 -8.88 -7.01
CA LEU A 261 -2.61 -9.08 -7.57
C LEU A 261 -2.77 -9.61 -8.99
N GLU A 262 -2.01 -9.05 -9.92
CA GLU A 262 -1.88 -9.52 -11.29
C GLU A 262 -0.43 -9.85 -11.59
N VAL A 263 -0.17 -11.03 -12.14
CA VAL A 263 1.09 -11.34 -12.82
C VAL A 263 1.06 -10.61 -14.16
N HIS A 264 1.69 -9.44 -14.21
CA HIS A 264 1.69 -8.55 -15.38
C HIS A 264 2.52 -9.12 -16.52
N SER A 265 3.71 -9.64 -16.18
CA SER A 265 4.58 -10.35 -17.12
C SER A 265 5.40 -11.42 -16.44
N THR A 266 5.67 -12.51 -17.15
CA THR A 266 6.60 -13.57 -16.76
C THR A 266 7.04 -14.34 -18.00
N ASP A 267 8.28 -14.83 -17.98
CA ASP A 267 8.81 -15.78 -18.97
C ASP A 267 8.67 -17.25 -18.50
N GLY A 268 8.13 -17.46 -17.29
CA GLY A 268 7.89 -18.77 -16.70
C GLY A 268 6.47 -19.30 -16.94
N HIS A 269 6.20 -20.49 -16.39
CA HIS A 269 4.88 -21.09 -16.41
C HIS A 269 4.05 -20.60 -15.22
N LEU A 270 2.90 -20.00 -15.49
CA LEU A 270 1.94 -19.52 -14.50
C LEU A 270 0.81 -20.55 -14.33
N GLU A 271 0.50 -20.88 -13.08
CA GLU A 271 -0.60 -21.75 -12.70
C GLU A 271 -1.49 -21.05 -11.66
N GLN A 272 -2.80 -21.04 -11.92
CA GLN A 272 -3.81 -20.53 -10.99
C GLN A 272 -4.51 -21.70 -10.31
N HIS A 273 -4.62 -21.66 -8.98
CA HIS A 273 -5.26 -22.70 -8.18
C HIS A 273 -6.70 -22.30 -7.78
N GLU A 274 -7.53 -23.30 -7.52
CA GLU A 274 -8.94 -23.11 -7.14
C GLU A 274 -9.12 -22.32 -5.81
N ASP A 275 -8.15 -22.40 -4.91
CA ASP A 275 -8.11 -21.68 -3.64
C ASP A 275 -7.74 -20.18 -3.80
N GLY A 276 -7.54 -19.74 -5.05
CA GLY A 276 -7.19 -18.37 -5.38
C GLY A 276 -5.72 -18.04 -5.17
N THR A 277 -4.84 -19.05 -5.08
CA THR A 277 -3.39 -18.86 -5.07
C THR A 277 -2.81 -18.94 -6.48
N LEU A 278 -1.59 -18.43 -6.67
CA LEU A 278 -0.85 -18.49 -7.93
C LEU A 278 0.51 -19.13 -7.73
N SER A 279 0.95 -19.94 -8.66
CA SER A 279 2.32 -20.46 -8.72
C SER A 279 3.00 -20.05 -10.02
N ILE A 280 4.29 -19.74 -9.94
CA ILE A 280 5.15 -19.49 -11.10
C ILE A 280 6.32 -20.48 -11.03
N ARG A 281 6.63 -21.13 -12.16
CA ARG A 281 7.73 -22.06 -12.28
C ARG A 281 8.62 -21.70 -13.46
N ASN A 282 9.93 -21.95 -13.27
CA ASN A 282 10.95 -21.78 -14.30
C ASN A 282 10.97 -20.37 -14.93
N ALA A 283 10.71 -19.33 -14.14
CA ALA A 283 10.82 -17.94 -14.60
C ALA A 283 12.24 -17.40 -14.37
N THR A 284 12.63 -16.44 -15.19
CA THR A 284 13.82 -15.60 -15.02
C THR A 284 13.44 -14.24 -14.49
N ALA A 285 12.29 -13.73 -14.96
CA ALA A 285 11.75 -12.45 -14.54
C ALA A 285 10.24 -12.53 -14.34
N VAL A 286 9.75 -11.81 -13.34
CA VAL A 286 8.32 -11.67 -13.03
C VAL A 286 8.03 -10.24 -12.63
N VAL A 287 6.95 -9.66 -13.18
CA VAL A 287 6.42 -8.38 -12.73
C VAL A 287 5.03 -8.58 -12.17
N LEU A 288 4.82 -8.10 -10.96
CA LEU A 288 3.56 -8.16 -10.23
C LEU A 288 2.99 -6.76 -10.04
N LEU A 289 1.69 -6.60 -10.27
CA LEU A 289 0.94 -5.39 -9.98
C LEU A 289 -0.08 -5.66 -8.88
N ILE A 290 -0.14 -4.75 -7.89
CA ILE A 290 -1.09 -4.86 -6.78
C ILE A 290 -1.92 -3.59 -6.73
N GLY A 291 -3.24 -3.74 -6.97
CA GLY A 291 -4.24 -2.70 -6.79
C GLY A 291 -5.07 -2.97 -5.54
N MET A 292 -5.40 -1.92 -4.79
CA MET A 292 -6.21 -2.03 -3.57
C MET A 292 -7.28 -0.96 -3.54
N ALA A 293 -8.42 -1.27 -2.92
CA ALA A 293 -9.52 -0.34 -2.73
C ALA A 293 -10.37 -0.71 -1.50
N THR A 294 -11.07 0.29 -0.98
CA THR A 294 -12.04 0.16 0.12
C THR A 294 -13.39 0.75 -0.26
N GLY A 295 -14.39 0.48 0.58
CA GLY A 295 -15.73 1.05 0.45
C GLY A 295 -15.86 2.49 0.92
N TYR A 296 -14.80 3.14 1.39
CA TYR A 296 -14.83 4.50 1.91
C TYR A 296 -15.26 5.52 0.84
N ARG A 297 -16.17 6.42 1.20
CA ARG A 297 -16.67 7.50 0.35
C ARG A 297 -16.75 8.86 1.05
N GLY A 298 -16.17 8.93 2.25
CA GLY A 298 -16.22 10.13 3.08
C GLY A 298 -16.76 9.81 4.48
N TYR A 299 -16.46 10.67 5.45
CA TYR A 299 -16.74 10.44 6.87
C TYR A 299 -18.25 10.38 7.22
N SER A 300 -19.11 10.96 6.40
CA SER A 300 -20.56 11.04 6.60
C SER A 300 -21.37 10.11 5.68
N ILE A 301 -20.73 9.35 4.79
CA ILE A 301 -21.39 8.52 3.80
C ILE A 301 -21.23 7.05 4.19
N LEU A 302 -22.34 6.32 4.28
CA LEU A 302 -22.31 4.88 4.57
C LEU A 302 -21.48 4.14 3.51
N PRO A 303 -20.57 3.24 3.92
CA PRO A 303 -19.74 2.44 3.00
C PRO A 303 -20.52 1.21 2.49
N ASP A 304 -21.61 1.44 1.77
CA ASP A 304 -22.59 0.45 1.33
C ASP A 304 -22.28 -0.21 -0.03
N ARG A 305 -21.11 0.10 -0.62
CA ARG A 305 -20.66 -0.58 -1.85
C ARG A 305 -20.49 -2.07 -1.61
N SER A 306 -20.91 -2.87 -2.58
CA SER A 306 -20.75 -4.32 -2.57
C SER A 306 -19.29 -4.75 -2.72
N ALA A 307 -18.95 -5.96 -2.27
CA ALA A 307 -17.61 -6.53 -2.46
C ALA A 307 -17.20 -6.59 -3.95
N ALA A 308 -18.14 -6.84 -4.86
CA ALA A 308 -17.86 -6.87 -6.30
C ALA A 308 -17.46 -5.49 -6.85
N GLU A 309 -18.12 -4.42 -6.41
CA GLU A 309 -17.76 -3.05 -6.78
C GLU A 309 -16.37 -2.69 -6.27
N ILE A 310 -15.99 -3.13 -5.06
CA ILE A 310 -14.67 -2.85 -4.50
C ILE A 310 -13.58 -3.61 -5.27
N VAL A 311 -13.81 -4.87 -5.65
CA VAL A 311 -12.89 -5.62 -6.53
C VAL A 311 -12.72 -4.90 -7.88
N ALA A 312 -13.80 -4.39 -8.46
CA ALA A 312 -13.72 -3.61 -9.71
C ALA A 312 -12.90 -2.32 -9.53
N LEU A 313 -13.05 -1.62 -8.40
CA LEU A 313 -12.24 -0.44 -8.07
C LEU A 313 -10.76 -0.78 -7.90
N ALA A 314 -10.42 -1.87 -7.21
CA ALA A 314 -9.04 -2.33 -7.04
C ALA A 314 -8.40 -2.77 -8.36
N SER A 315 -9.20 -3.32 -9.29
CA SER A 315 -8.73 -3.78 -10.61
C SER A 315 -8.55 -2.65 -11.63
N ARG A 316 -9.22 -1.51 -11.46
CA ARG A 316 -9.20 -0.41 -12.45
C ARG A 316 -7.80 0.14 -12.72
N PRO A 317 -6.96 0.42 -11.73
CA PRO A 317 -5.59 0.88 -11.97
C PRO A 317 -4.77 -0.12 -12.78
N ILE A 318 -4.91 -1.43 -12.50
CA ILE A 318 -4.22 -2.50 -13.23
C ILE A 318 -4.65 -2.50 -14.71
N ALA A 319 -5.95 -2.38 -14.98
CA ALA A 319 -6.49 -2.38 -16.34
C ALA A 319 -6.02 -1.17 -17.16
N SER A 320 -5.71 -0.04 -16.52
CA SER A 320 -5.27 1.19 -17.21
C SER A 320 -3.81 1.15 -17.69
N VAL A 321 -3.04 0.13 -17.28
CA VAL A 321 -1.58 0.09 -17.48
C VAL A 321 -1.10 -1.21 -18.17
N ARG A 322 -1.98 -1.90 -18.88
CA ARG A 322 -1.68 -3.22 -19.48
C ARG A 322 -0.48 -3.24 -20.41
N ASP A 323 -0.26 -2.15 -21.14
CA ASP A 323 0.79 -2.04 -22.15
C ASP A 323 2.02 -1.28 -21.64
N VAL A 324 2.14 -1.10 -20.31
CA VAL A 324 3.23 -0.34 -19.68
C VAL A 324 4.33 -1.29 -19.24
N SER A 325 5.57 -1.07 -19.69
CA SER A 325 6.72 -1.85 -19.22
C SER A 325 7.15 -1.46 -17.81
N TYR A 326 7.87 -2.35 -17.12
CA TYR A 326 8.40 -2.06 -15.77
C TYR A 326 9.28 -0.79 -15.75
N GLU A 327 10.13 -0.62 -16.73
CA GLU A 327 11.05 0.52 -16.85
C GLU A 327 10.28 1.86 -16.99
N LEU A 328 9.09 1.81 -17.60
CA LEU A 328 8.24 2.98 -17.70
C LEU A 328 7.54 3.29 -16.37
N TYR A 329 7.14 2.26 -15.59
CA TYR A 329 6.63 2.47 -14.22
C TYR A 329 7.68 3.09 -13.33
N GLU A 330 8.90 2.52 -13.33
CA GLU A 330 10.03 3.02 -12.56
C GLU A 330 10.28 4.49 -12.90
N ARG A 331 10.41 4.82 -14.18
CA ARG A 331 10.67 6.19 -14.67
C ARG A 331 9.58 7.18 -14.27
N ASN A 332 8.32 6.79 -14.37
CA ASN A 332 7.19 7.67 -14.04
C ASN A 332 6.96 7.83 -12.53
N THR A 333 7.50 6.92 -11.74
CA THR A 333 7.40 6.98 -10.27
C THR A 333 8.53 7.78 -9.66
N LEU A 334 9.70 7.77 -10.32
CA LEU A 334 10.81 8.66 -9.94
C LEU A 334 10.36 10.12 -10.07
N PRO A 335 10.69 10.98 -9.11
CA PRO A 335 10.38 12.41 -9.20
C PRO A 335 10.94 12.97 -10.50
N THR A 336 10.06 13.41 -11.41
CA THR A 336 10.42 13.91 -12.75
C THR A 336 11.06 15.29 -12.68
N THR A 337 11.96 15.56 -11.88
CA THR A 337 12.72 16.80 -11.63
C THR A 337 12.61 17.24 -10.18
N ALA A 338 13.73 17.44 -9.63
CA ALA A 338 13.99 18.05 -8.35
C ALA A 338 13.50 19.50 -8.20
N PRO A 339 12.25 19.78 -7.87
CA PRO A 339 12.05 20.79 -6.85
C PRO A 339 11.35 20.29 -5.61
N SER A 340 10.75 19.09 -5.60
CA SER A 340 10.04 18.63 -4.40
C SER A 340 10.96 17.96 -3.37
N THR A 341 12.03 17.28 -3.79
CA THR A 341 13.03 16.76 -2.85
C THR A 341 13.91 17.84 -2.26
N ALA A 342 14.18 18.94 -2.99
CA ALA A 342 14.84 20.12 -2.44
C ALA A 342 14.01 20.83 -1.36
N ALA A 343 12.68 20.68 -1.36
CA ALA A 343 11.81 21.21 -0.32
C ALA A 343 11.82 20.37 0.97
N TRP A 344 12.30 19.14 0.93
CA TRP A 344 12.45 18.23 2.08
C TRP A 344 13.91 17.92 2.41
N SER A 345 14.88 18.70 1.91
CA SER A 345 16.20 18.70 2.52
C SER A 345 16.04 19.23 3.95
N LEU A 346 15.80 18.34 4.89
CA LEU A 346 15.99 18.62 6.29
C LEU A 346 17.50 18.91 6.43
N SER A 347 17.88 20.18 6.29
CA SER A 347 19.17 20.66 6.77
C SER A 347 19.10 20.58 8.28
N LEU A 348 19.35 19.40 8.83
CA LEU A 348 19.66 19.30 10.24
C LEU A 348 20.93 20.13 10.41
N PRO A 349 20.94 21.15 11.30
CA PRO A 349 22.15 21.89 11.60
C PRO A 349 23.21 20.88 12.04
N GLU A 350 24.42 20.99 11.54
CA GLU A 350 25.52 20.05 11.79
C GLU A 350 25.88 19.88 13.28
N LYS A 351 25.34 20.73 14.14
CA LYS A 351 25.37 20.57 15.62
C LYS A 351 24.12 21.22 16.22
N PRO A 352 23.27 20.47 16.93
CA PRO A 352 22.30 21.10 17.77
C PRO A 352 23.09 21.77 18.89
N GLU A 353 23.17 23.12 18.93
CA GLU A 353 23.53 23.83 20.14
C GLU A 353 22.46 23.53 21.20
N TRP A 354 22.67 22.50 21.96
CA TRP A 354 21.92 22.23 23.16
C TRP A 354 22.18 23.39 24.14
N ARG A 355 21.32 24.42 24.11
CA ARG A 355 21.25 25.39 25.22
C ARG A 355 20.51 24.69 26.35
N PRO A 356 21.18 24.48 27.53
CA PRO A 356 20.47 23.93 28.66
C PRO A 356 19.36 24.92 29.04
N TYR A 357 18.17 24.39 29.24
CA TYR A 357 17.01 25.13 29.72
C TYR A 357 17.38 25.81 31.02
N ARG A 358 17.56 27.16 31.02
CA ARG A 358 17.77 27.92 32.27
C ARG A 358 16.49 27.74 33.07
N ARG A 359 16.57 27.00 34.17
CA ARG A 359 15.58 27.06 35.23
C ARG A 359 15.53 28.53 35.67
N THR A 360 14.46 29.25 35.33
CA THR A 360 14.10 30.47 36.00
C THR A 360 13.78 30.11 37.44
N SER A 361 14.68 30.43 38.36
CA SER A 361 14.42 30.36 39.76
C SER A 361 13.27 31.33 40.06
N VAL A 362 12.11 30.80 40.37
CA VAL A 362 11.04 31.55 40.98
C VAL A 362 11.53 31.85 42.39
N SER A 363 11.98 33.08 42.65
CA SER A 363 12.28 33.57 43.97
C SER A 363 10.96 33.62 44.77
N SER A 364 10.84 32.73 45.75
CA SER A 364 9.81 32.80 46.79
C SER A 364 10.09 33.99 47.69
N SER A 365 9.48 35.13 47.41
CA SER A 365 9.32 36.18 48.42
C SER A 365 8.10 35.83 49.27
N VAL A 366 8.32 35.10 50.35
CA VAL A 366 7.38 35.01 51.47
C VAL A 366 7.48 36.34 52.20
N GLY A 367 6.55 37.23 51.97
CA GLY A 367 6.33 38.42 52.78
C GLY A 367 5.52 38.06 54.03
N THR A 368 6.15 38.03 55.18
CA THR A 368 5.50 38.11 56.47
C THR A 368 4.77 39.43 56.65
N ARG A 369 3.47 39.40 56.79
CA ARG A 369 2.63 40.19 57.71
C ARG A 369 1.24 39.58 57.81
#